data_b5f28bf16354e8fa54e1a1aef9b22256
#
_entry.id   b5f28bf16354e8fa54e1a1aef9b22256
#
_cell.length_a   1.000
_cell.length_b   1.000
_cell.length_c   1.000
_cell.angle_alpha   90.00
_cell.angle_beta   90.00
_cell.angle_gamma   90.00
#
_symmetry.space_group_name_H-M   'P 1'
#
loop_
_entity.id
_entity.type
_entity.pdbx_description
1 polymer ?
#
loop_
_entity_poly.entity_id
_entity_poly.type
_entity_poly.pdbx_seq_one_letter_code
_entity_poly.pdbx_strand_id
1 'polypeptide(L)'
;MKIKLIATSVLVLSIFSGVIGLEKYISSQITSGVKREMPNASGVSASIPLTDIASNITSDSIKLANIDIEKYLLKESNTDSSIKISAGNISKSKPTLIGSLEITATIPVSTIAKASEFGDAQIVGNTLQVAAGAGGMGKASLIPKYSNNQLYFEIKSISVFGNEIPASSLPADIQDQIKSKSQRSLTPPKGLRVKSVSINSKGLSIKMYGNKVQLGNLGL
;
A
#
# COMPACT_ATOMS: atom_id res chain seq x y z
N MET A 1 0.73 -14.88 6.71
CA MET A 1 -0.21 -14.08 5.90
C MET A 1 0.56 -13.52 4.70
N LYS A 2 0.24 -13.94 3.47
CA LYS A 2 0.80 -13.32 2.25
C LYS A 2 0.02 -12.02 2.02
N ILE A 3 0.71 -10.87 1.93
CA ILE A 3 0.04 -9.60 1.63
C ILE A 3 -0.33 -9.61 0.13
N LYS A 4 -1.45 -10.26 -0.21
CA LYS A 4 -1.98 -10.31 -1.59
C LYS A 4 -2.55 -8.97 -2.08
N LEU A 5 -2.66 -7.97 -1.17
CA LEU A 5 -3.19 -6.64 -1.45
C LEU A 5 -2.54 -5.97 -2.67
N ILE A 6 -1.25 -6.19 -2.83
CA ILE A 6 -0.44 -5.52 -3.85
C ILE A 6 -0.69 -6.11 -5.25
N ALA A 7 -0.89 -7.43 -5.35
CA ALA A 7 -1.20 -8.06 -6.62
C ALA A 7 -2.53 -7.56 -7.21
N THR A 8 -3.51 -7.31 -6.35
CA THR A 8 -4.84 -6.81 -6.76
C THR A 8 -4.81 -5.35 -7.24
N SER A 9 -3.92 -4.52 -6.67
CA SER A 9 -3.79 -3.11 -7.11
C SER A 9 -3.31 -2.96 -8.54
N VAL A 10 -2.58 -3.94 -9.02
CA VAL A 10 -1.99 -3.96 -10.36
C VAL A 10 -3.01 -4.35 -11.43
N LEU A 11 -3.99 -5.16 -11.08
CA LEU A 11 -5.07 -5.58 -12.00
C LEU A 11 -5.90 -4.38 -12.50
N VAL A 12 -6.03 -3.34 -11.68
CA VAL A 12 -6.77 -2.12 -12.02
C VAL A 12 -6.20 -1.39 -13.24
N LEU A 13 -4.92 -1.52 -13.49
CA LEU A 13 -4.24 -0.83 -14.58
C LEU A 13 -4.47 -1.43 -15.97
N SER A 14 -4.92 -2.69 -16.05
CA SER A 14 -5.26 -3.32 -17.34
C SER A 14 -6.43 -2.65 -18.06
N ILE A 15 -7.21 -1.83 -17.34
CA ILE A 15 -8.38 -1.13 -17.84
C ILE A 15 -8.03 0.06 -18.75
N PHE A 16 -6.81 0.61 -18.62
CA PHE A 16 -6.37 1.73 -19.43
C PHE A 16 -6.20 1.41 -20.92
N SER A 17 -6.14 0.16 -21.30
CA SER A 17 -5.82 -0.26 -22.68
C SER A 17 -6.94 -0.11 -23.70
N GLY A 18 -8.15 0.31 -23.28
CA GLY A 18 -9.34 0.36 -24.18
C GLY A 18 -10.08 1.69 -24.23
N VAL A 19 -9.61 2.75 -23.57
CA VAL A 19 -10.44 3.95 -23.40
C VAL A 19 -9.90 5.14 -24.20
N ILE A 20 -10.63 5.47 -25.26
CA ILE A 20 -10.49 6.72 -26.03
C ILE A 20 -11.82 7.45 -25.88
N GLY A 21 -11.89 8.53 -25.09
CA GLY A 21 -13.12 9.31 -24.93
C GLY A 21 -13.08 10.32 -23.79
N LEU A 22 -14.06 11.21 -23.75
CA LEU A 22 -14.21 12.33 -22.81
C LEU A 22 -14.03 11.94 -21.32
N GLU A 23 -13.49 12.86 -20.53
CA GLU A 23 -13.07 12.68 -19.13
C GLU A 23 -14.08 11.90 -18.24
N LYS A 24 -15.36 12.24 -18.27
CA LYS A 24 -16.40 11.53 -17.52
C LYS A 24 -16.56 10.08 -17.99
N TYR A 25 -16.40 9.83 -19.29
CA TYR A 25 -16.49 8.48 -19.85
C TYR A 25 -15.28 7.65 -19.43
N ILE A 26 -14.08 8.22 -19.46
CA ILE A 26 -12.83 7.57 -19.03
C ILE A 26 -12.92 7.22 -17.53
N SER A 27 -13.30 8.18 -16.68
CA SER A 27 -13.46 7.95 -15.24
C SER A 27 -14.49 6.85 -14.95
N SER A 28 -15.62 6.86 -15.66
CA SER A 28 -16.67 5.85 -15.56
C SER A 28 -16.19 4.46 -15.97
N GLN A 29 -15.47 4.36 -17.09
CA GLN A 29 -14.92 3.09 -17.58
C GLN A 29 -13.85 2.53 -16.65
N ILE A 30 -12.93 3.38 -16.15
CA ILE A 30 -11.93 2.98 -15.17
C ILE A 30 -12.62 2.49 -13.89
N THR A 31 -13.56 3.27 -13.36
CA THR A 31 -14.30 2.91 -12.15
C THR A 31 -15.05 1.58 -12.30
N SER A 32 -15.73 1.39 -13.44
CA SER A 32 -16.46 0.14 -13.74
C SER A 32 -15.53 -1.04 -13.89
N GLY A 33 -14.40 -0.85 -14.54
CA GLY A 33 -13.39 -1.87 -14.69
C GLY A 33 -12.73 -2.24 -13.35
N VAL A 34 -12.40 -1.25 -12.51
CA VAL A 34 -11.91 -1.51 -11.15
C VAL A 34 -12.91 -2.34 -10.36
N LYS A 35 -14.19 -1.97 -10.36
CA LYS A 35 -15.22 -2.74 -9.64
C LYS A 35 -15.37 -4.16 -10.16
N ARG A 36 -15.24 -4.39 -11.47
CA ARG A 36 -15.29 -5.73 -12.06
C ARG A 36 -14.13 -6.61 -11.60
N GLU A 37 -12.91 -6.08 -11.61
CA GLU A 37 -11.70 -6.83 -11.23
C GLU A 37 -11.50 -6.88 -9.71
N MET A 38 -12.03 -5.88 -9.00
CA MET A 38 -11.94 -5.76 -7.54
C MET A 38 -13.35 -5.63 -6.93
N PRO A 39 -14.16 -6.69 -6.90
CA PRO A 39 -15.55 -6.62 -6.43
C PRO A 39 -15.68 -6.19 -4.96
N ASN A 40 -14.61 -6.33 -4.19
CA ASN A 40 -14.54 -5.91 -2.78
C ASN A 40 -14.09 -4.44 -2.61
N ALA A 41 -13.89 -3.69 -3.71
CA ALA A 41 -13.55 -2.28 -3.67
C ALA A 41 -14.82 -1.41 -3.60
N SER A 42 -14.78 -0.39 -2.75
CA SER A 42 -15.80 0.65 -2.69
C SER A 42 -15.16 2.04 -2.59
N GLY A 43 -15.93 3.09 -2.89
CA GLY A 43 -15.38 4.44 -2.95
C GLY A 43 -14.32 4.59 -4.03
N VAL A 44 -14.53 3.92 -5.19
CA VAL A 44 -13.59 3.99 -6.31
C VAL A 44 -13.82 5.27 -7.08
N SER A 45 -12.78 6.08 -7.21
CA SER A 45 -12.75 7.26 -8.07
C SER A 45 -11.54 7.21 -9.00
N ALA A 46 -11.71 7.72 -10.20
CA ALA A 46 -10.62 7.86 -11.17
C ALA A 46 -10.64 9.27 -11.73
N SER A 47 -9.49 9.87 -11.91
CA SER A 47 -9.34 11.23 -12.43
C SER A 47 -8.16 11.35 -13.39
N ILE A 48 -8.35 12.19 -14.41
CA ILE A 48 -7.30 12.67 -15.28
C ILE A 48 -7.30 14.19 -15.12
N PRO A 49 -6.13 14.82 -14.90
CA PRO A 49 -6.05 16.28 -14.76
C PRO A 49 -6.63 17.00 -15.99
N LEU A 50 -7.51 17.99 -15.73
CA LEU A 50 -8.17 18.77 -16.78
C LEU A 50 -7.18 19.45 -17.74
N THR A 51 -6.04 19.90 -17.22
CA THR A 51 -4.96 20.52 -18.00
C THR A 51 -4.40 19.63 -19.09
N ASP A 52 -4.56 18.32 -18.95
CA ASP A 52 -3.96 17.33 -19.85
C ASP A 52 -4.97 16.74 -20.84
N ILE A 53 -6.26 17.06 -20.72
CA ILE A 53 -7.31 16.44 -21.57
C ILE A 53 -7.08 16.72 -23.05
N ALA A 54 -6.86 17.99 -23.43
CA ALA A 54 -6.66 18.35 -24.83
C ALA A 54 -5.41 17.66 -25.42
N SER A 55 -4.32 17.63 -24.65
CA SER A 55 -3.10 16.94 -25.07
C SER A 55 -3.25 15.42 -25.06
N ASN A 56 -4.06 14.86 -24.17
CA ASN A 56 -4.33 13.43 -24.14
C ASN A 56 -5.18 12.94 -25.32
N ILE A 57 -6.03 13.79 -25.90
CA ILE A 57 -6.82 13.42 -27.09
C ILE A 57 -5.93 13.23 -28.30
N THR A 58 -4.98 14.12 -28.50
CA THR A 58 -4.12 14.17 -29.72
C THR A 58 -2.83 13.36 -29.60
N SER A 59 -2.39 13.02 -28.38
CA SER A 59 -1.15 12.28 -28.15
C SER A 59 -1.38 10.76 -28.13
N ASP A 60 -0.31 10.00 -28.38
CA ASP A 60 -0.31 8.53 -28.29
C ASP A 60 -0.22 8.00 -26.85
N SER A 61 -0.26 8.89 -25.86
CA SER A 61 -0.18 8.54 -24.46
C SER A 61 -1.09 9.40 -23.59
N ILE A 62 -1.48 8.85 -22.44
CA ILE A 62 -2.14 9.58 -21.34
C ILE A 62 -1.05 10.04 -20.39
N LYS A 63 -0.94 11.38 -20.18
CA LYS A 63 0.13 11.94 -19.36
C LYS A 63 0.06 11.53 -17.90
N LEU A 64 -1.14 11.57 -17.30
CA LEU A 64 -1.37 11.23 -15.92
C LEU A 64 -2.79 10.70 -15.69
N ALA A 65 -2.91 9.65 -14.93
CA ALA A 65 -4.18 9.13 -14.42
C ALA A 65 -4.02 8.74 -12.95
N ASN A 66 -4.99 9.10 -12.14
CA ASN A 66 -5.04 8.75 -10.73
C ASN A 66 -6.27 7.89 -10.46
N ILE A 67 -6.10 6.88 -9.60
CA ILE A 67 -7.18 6.03 -9.10
C ILE A 67 -7.09 6.02 -7.58
N ASP A 68 -8.20 6.29 -6.94
CA ASP A 68 -8.34 6.27 -5.49
C ASP A 68 -9.39 5.21 -5.13
N ILE A 69 -9.04 4.27 -4.29
CA ILE A 69 -9.92 3.24 -3.74
C ILE A 69 -9.95 3.47 -2.24
N GLU A 70 -11.05 4.04 -1.76
CA GLU A 70 -11.18 4.40 -0.34
C GLU A 70 -11.20 3.17 0.56
N LYS A 71 -11.88 2.12 0.10
CA LYS A 71 -12.02 0.87 0.85
C LYS A 71 -11.81 -0.33 -0.06
N TYR A 72 -10.93 -1.18 0.34
CA TYR A 72 -10.71 -2.51 -0.23
C TYR A 72 -10.72 -3.54 0.89
N LEU A 73 -11.74 -4.41 0.89
CA LEU A 73 -11.87 -5.42 1.92
C LEU A 73 -10.82 -6.51 1.75
N LEU A 74 -9.93 -6.60 2.72
CA LEU A 74 -8.96 -7.68 2.85
C LEU A 74 -9.68 -8.92 3.41
N LYS A 75 -9.99 -9.90 2.56
CA LYS A 75 -10.72 -11.12 2.93
C LYS A 75 -10.09 -11.87 4.11
N GLU A 76 -8.76 -11.90 4.18
CA GLU A 76 -8.03 -12.64 5.22
C GLU A 76 -8.16 -12.04 6.62
N SER A 77 -8.36 -10.73 6.72
CA SER A 77 -8.45 -10.01 8.00
C SER A 77 -9.82 -9.38 8.25
N ASN A 78 -10.72 -9.45 7.27
CA ASN A 78 -12.03 -8.79 7.28
C ASN A 78 -11.95 -7.30 7.67
N THR A 79 -10.96 -6.60 7.09
CA THR A 79 -10.71 -5.19 7.36
C THR A 79 -10.49 -4.42 6.09
N ASP A 80 -10.92 -3.16 6.09
CA ASP A 80 -10.76 -2.26 4.95
C ASP A 80 -9.31 -1.74 4.88
N SER A 81 -8.79 -1.63 3.68
CA SER A 81 -7.55 -0.92 3.35
C SER A 81 -7.85 0.12 2.28
N SER A 82 -6.98 1.09 2.09
CA SER A 82 -7.12 2.04 0.98
C SER A 82 -5.94 1.91 0.02
N ILE A 83 -6.21 2.20 -1.27
CA ILE A 83 -5.21 2.10 -2.33
C ILE A 83 -5.28 3.37 -3.18
N LYS A 84 -4.12 3.99 -3.39
CA LYS A 84 -3.95 5.11 -4.33
C LYS A 84 -2.97 4.70 -5.41
N ILE A 85 -3.34 4.94 -6.66
CA ILE A 85 -2.53 4.63 -7.83
C ILE A 85 -2.36 5.91 -8.63
N SER A 86 -1.13 6.24 -8.99
CA SER A 86 -0.79 7.31 -9.90
C SER A 86 0.03 6.73 -11.04
N ALA A 87 -0.45 6.86 -12.27
CA ALA A 87 0.19 6.32 -13.46
C ALA A 87 0.42 7.44 -14.49
N GLY A 88 1.64 7.59 -14.93
CA GLY A 88 2.04 8.61 -15.88
C GLY A 88 2.60 8.06 -17.18
N ASN A 89 2.41 8.81 -18.26
CA ASN A 89 2.87 8.46 -19.62
C ASN A 89 2.39 7.05 -20.04
N ILE A 90 1.08 6.84 -19.99
CA ILE A 90 0.44 5.56 -20.33
C ILE A 90 0.28 5.48 -21.83
N SER A 91 0.96 4.55 -22.50
CA SER A 91 0.86 4.31 -23.94
C SER A 91 -0.56 3.81 -24.31
N LYS A 92 -1.13 4.37 -25.38
CA LYS A 92 -2.39 3.88 -25.96
C LYS A 92 -2.18 2.68 -26.88
N SER A 93 -0.96 2.41 -27.30
CA SER A 93 -0.61 1.25 -28.12
C SER A 93 -0.47 -0.02 -27.27
N LYS A 94 -0.60 -1.18 -27.93
CA LYS A 94 -0.31 -2.49 -27.30
C LYS A 94 1.10 -2.93 -27.69
N PRO A 95 1.89 -3.48 -26.76
CA PRO A 95 1.57 -3.66 -25.33
C PRO A 95 1.56 -2.31 -24.58
N THR A 96 0.56 -2.13 -23.68
CA THR A 96 0.46 -0.89 -22.92
C THR A 96 1.64 -0.74 -21.95
N LEU A 97 2.39 0.34 -22.12
CA LEU A 97 3.51 0.73 -21.28
C LEU A 97 3.11 1.91 -20.38
N ILE A 98 3.49 1.86 -19.13
CA ILE A 98 3.33 2.94 -18.16
C ILE A 98 4.72 3.49 -17.88
N GLY A 99 4.94 4.78 -18.24
CA GLY A 99 6.23 5.43 -18.07
C GLY A 99 6.62 5.53 -16.58
N SER A 100 5.66 5.89 -15.72
CA SER A 100 5.84 5.95 -14.28
C SER A 100 4.60 5.42 -13.57
N LEU A 101 4.80 4.61 -12.54
CA LEU A 101 3.72 4.04 -11.73
C LEU A 101 4.07 4.19 -10.26
N GLU A 102 3.18 4.81 -9.49
CA GLU A 102 3.26 4.86 -8.03
C GLU A 102 1.98 4.25 -7.44
N ILE A 103 2.14 3.35 -6.48
CA ILE A 103 1.04 2.71 -5.75
C ILE A 103 1.29 2.94 -4.26
N THR A 104 0.30 3.48 -3.56
CA THR A 104 0.29 3.60 -2.11
C THR A 104 -0.84 2.76 -1.55
N ALA A 105 -0.49 1.74 -0.79
CA ALA A 105 -1.45 0.95 -0.02
C ALA A 105 -1.39 1.37 1.45
N THR A 106 -2.56 1.59 2.07
CA THR A 106 -2.64 1.91 3.50
C THR A 106 -3.44 0.83 4.22
N ILE A 107 -2.82 0.19 5.20
CA ILE A 107 -3.38 -0.91 6.00
C ILE A 107 -3.74 -0.37 7.38
N PRO A 108 -5.01 -0.47 7.82
CA PRO A 108 -5.43 0.02 9.13
C PRO A 108 -4.70 -0.67 10.29
N VAL A 109 -4.59 0.04 11.42
CA VAL A 109 -3.95 -0.49 12.64
C VAL A 109 -4.60 -1.77 13.12
N SER A 110 -5.92 -1.84 13.08
CA SER A 110 -6.66 -3.04 13.49
C SER A 110 -6.24 -4.31 12.72
N THR A 111 -5.90 -4.14 11.44
CA THR A 111 -5.38 -5.24 10.60
C THR A 111 -3.99 -5.64 11.01
N ILE A 112 -3.13 -4.66 11.30
CA ILE A 112 -1.75 -4.91 11.72
C ILE A 112 -1.75 -5.62 13.07
N ALA A 113 -2.52 -5.14 14.03
CA ALA A 113 -2.65 -5.72 15.36
C ALA A 113 -3.06 -7.20 15.28
N LYS A 114 -4.13 -7.51 14.55
CA LYS A 114 -4.60 -8.88 14.33
C LYS A 114 -3.55 -9.76 13.65
N ALA A 115 -2.86 -9.24 12.63
CA ALA A 115 -1.90 -10.00 11.85
C ALA A 115 -0.58 -10.28 12.59
N SER A 116 -0.20 -9.42 13.53
CA SER A 116 1.09 -9.48 14.23
C SER A 116 1.01 -10.05 15.64
N GLU A 117 -0.19 -10.47 16.09
CA GLU A 117 -0.44 -10.98 17.45
C GLU A 117 -0.02 -10.00 18.57
N PHE A 118 0.02 -8.71 18.25
CA PHE A 118 0.41 -7.68 19.20
C PHE A 118 -0.71 -7.30 20.19
N GLY A 119 -1.90 -7.85 20.02
CA GLY A 119 -3.06 -7.44 20.81
C GLY A 119 -3.50 -6.02 20.46
N ASP A 120 -3.70 -5.19 21.48
CA ASP A 120 -4.09 -3.79 21.27
C ASP A 120 -2.92 -2.99 20.71
N ALA A 121 -3.17 -2.33 19.59
CA ALA A 121 -2.21 -1.48 18.93
C ALA A 121 -2.83 -0.12 18.61
N GLN A 122 -2.06 0.96 18.75
CA GLN A 122 -2.47 2.31 18.43
C GLN A 122 -1.36 3.07 17.70
N ILE A 123 -1.73 4.10 16.95
CA ILE A 123 -0.76 4.99 16.33
C ILE A 123 -0.46 6.14 17.29
N VAL A 124 0.84 6.37 17.53
CA VAL A 124 1.34 7.52 18.26
C VAL A 124 2.43 8.18 17.42
N GLY A 125 2.11 9.35 16.86
CA GLY A 125 2.97 10.01 15.88
C GLY A 125 3.20 9.16 14.63
N ASN A 126 4.44 8.75 14.40
CA ASN A 126 4.86 7.89 13.28
C ASN A 126 5.26 6.47 13.70
N THR A 127 4.81 6.03 14.87
CA THR A 127 5.08 4.69 15.42
C THR A 127 3.79 3.93 15.67
N LEU A 128 3.89 2.61 15.62
CA LEU A 128 2.87 1.69 16.12
C LEU A 128 3.19 1.39 17.59
N GLN A 129 2.32 1.79 18.50
CA GLN A 129 2.46 1.50 19.90
C GLN A 129 1.65 0.26 20.28
N VAL A 130 2.29 -0.72 20.90
CA VAL A 130 1.69 -1.99 21.33
C VAL A 130 1.97 -2.24 22.80
N ALA A 131 1.13 -3.01 23.46
CA ALA A 131 1.38 -3.45 24.84
C ALA A 131 2.65 -4.31 24.89
N ALA A 132 3.47 -4.13 25.91
CA ALA A 132 4.71 -4.85 26.14
C ALA A 132 4.84 -5.30 27.60
N GLY A 133 5.47 -6.47 27.80
CA GLY A 133 5.68 -7.06 29.13
C GLY A 133 4.50 -7.81 29.69
N ALA A 134 4.73 -8.54 30.78
CA ALA A 134 3.71 -9.29 31.49
C ALA A 134 2.64 -8.34 32.07
N GLY A 135 1.37 -8.61 31.75
CA GLY A 135 0.26 -7.80 32.22
C GLY A 135 0.10 -6.42 31.54
N GLY A 136 0.82 -6.15 30.42
CA GLY A 136 0.66 -4.90 29.66
C GLY A 136 1.18 -3.65 30.39
N MET A 137 2.06 -3.79 31.37
CA MET A 137 2.60 -2.67 32.17
C MET A 137 3.54 -1.76 31.38
N GLY A 138 3.98 -2.19 30.21
CA GLY A 138 4.82 -1.40 29.31
C GLY A 138 4.17 -1.20 27.94
N LYS A 139 4.73 -0.29 27.16
CA LYS A 139 4.35 -0.02 25.77
C LYS A 139 5.60 -0.01 24.89
N ALA A 140 5.57 -0.77 23.81
CA ALA A 140 6.63 -0.74 22.80
C ALA A 140 6.20 0.16 21.65
N SER A 141 7.07 1.09 21.28
CA SER A 141 6.95 1.94 20.09
C SER A 141 7.72 1.29 18.94
N LEU A 142 7.00 0.92 17.88
CA LEU A 142 7.51 0.14 16.76
C LEU A 142 7.57 0.99 15.49
N ILE A 143 8.61 0.78 14.67
CA ILE A 143 8.74 1.37 13.34
C ILE A 143 8.77 0.26 12.29
N PRO A 144 8.04 0.44 11.14
CA PRO A 144 8.08 -0.54 10.07
C PRO A 144 9.37 -0.45 9.28
N LYS A 145 9.88 -1.59 8.87
CA LYS A 145 11.05 -1.76 8.02
C LYS A 145 10.73 -2.71 6.87
N TYR A 146 11.44 -2.51 5.77
CA TYR A 146 11.38 -3.40 4.63
C TYR A 146 12.78 -3.74 4.14
N SER A 147 13.09 -5.00 4.08
CA SER A 147 14.31 -5.52 3.45
C SER A 147 14.09 -6.97 3.00
N ASN A 148 14.82 -7.39 1.96
CA ASN A 148 14.81 -8.78 1.46
C ASN A 148 13.39 -9.34 1.20
N ASN A 149 12.53 -8.52 0.59
CA ASN A 149 11.12 -8.85 0.35
C ASN A 149 10.31 -9.19 1.61
N GLN A 150 10.71 -8.61 2.73
CA GLN A 150 10.05 -8.81 4.01
C GLN A 150 9.74 -7.47 4.67
N LEU A 151 8.51 -7.34 5.15
CA LEU A 151 8.07 -6.28 6.03
C LEU A 151 8.15 -6.80 7.46
N TYR A 152 8.73 -6.02 8.37
CA TYR A 152 8.81 -6.33 9.80
C TYR A 152 8.82 -5.04 10.61
N PHE A 153 8.66 -5.18 11.92
CA PHE A 153 8.74 -4.06 12.84
C PHE A 153 9.99 -4.15 13.70
N GLU A 154 10.62 -3.01 13.91
CA GLU A 154 11.72 -2.83 14.86
C GLU A 154 11.26 -1.99 16.04
N ILE A 155 11.78 -2.29 17.23
CA ILE A 155 11.55 -1.48 18.42
C ILE A 155 12.31 -0.16 18.27
N LYS A 156 11.61 0.95 18.44
CA LYS A 156 12.24 2.27 18.60
C LYS A 156 12.56 2.54 20.06
N SER A 157 11.60 2.25 20.95
CA SER A 157 11.73 2.39 22.39
C SER A 157 10.66 1.56 23.11
N ILE A 158 10.88 1.29 24.40
CA ILE A 158 9.88 0.74 25.30
C ILE A 158 9.64 1.73 26.43
N SER A 159 8.38 2.02 26.74
CA SER A 159 8.00 2.81 27.89
C SER A 159 7.49 1.88 29.00
N VAL A 160 8.07 1.97 30.20
CA VAL A 160 7.64 1.24 31.39
C VAL A 160 7.39 2.26 32.50
N PHE A 161 6.16 2.32 33.01
CA PHE A 161 5.74 3.32 34.01
C PHE A 161 6.09 4.76 33.62
N GLY A 162 5.98 5.10 32.32
CA GLY A 162 6.28 6.43 31.82
C GLY A 162 7.76 6.70 31.52
N ASN A 163 8.67 5.83 31.93
CA ASN A 163 10.09 5.94 31.60
C ASN A 163 10.38 5.30 30.23
N GLU A 164 10.99 6.06 29.33
CA GLU A 164 11.31 5.59 27.99
C GLU A 164 12.72 4.97 27.96
N ILE A 165 12.81 3.74 27.48
CA ILE A 165 14.06 2.98 27.29
C ILE A 165 14.28 2.87 25.77
N PRO A 166 15.36 3.41 25.22
CA PRO A 166 15.66 3.29 23.81
C PRO A 166 16.00 1.86 23.41
N ALA A 167 15.73 1.51 22.15
CA ALA A 167 16.00 0.16 21.64
C ALA A 167 17.47 -0.29 21.83
N SER A 168 18.42 0.64 21.73
CA SER A 168 19.85 0.36 21.91
C SER A 168 20.23 -0.18 23.30
N SER A 169 19.37 0.05 24.30
CA SER A 169 19.54 -0.44 25.67
C SER A 169 18.82 -1.76 25.96
N LEU A 170 18.11 -2.30 24.96
CA LEU A 170 17.36 -3.56 25.12
C LEU A 170 18.23 -4.76 24.73
N PRO A 171 18.06 -5.90 25.42
CA PRO A 171 18.65 -7.16 25.00
C PRO A 171 18.29 -7.53 23.56
N ALA A 172 19.25 -8.11 22.84
CA ALA A 172 19.07 -8.45 21.42
C ALA A 172 17.94 -9.46 21.19
N ASP A 173 17.74 -10.39 22.10
CA ASP A 173 16.70 -11.41 22.03
C ASP A 173 15.27 -10.81 22.05
N ILE A 174 15.04 -9.72 22.77
CA ILE A 174 13.76 -8.98 22.75
C ILE A 174 13.52 -8.34 21.40
N GLN A 175 14.58 -7.72 20.83
CA GLN A 175 14.49 -7.10 19.50
C GLN A 175 14.20 -8.14 18.41
N ASP A 176 14.92 -9.27 18.44
CA ASP A 176 14.74 -10.38 17.49
C ASP A 176 13.37 -11.05 17.62
N GLN A 177 12.82 -11.15 18.82
CA GLN A 177 11.50 -11.69 19.08
C GLN A 177 10.39 -10.83 18.44
N ILE A 178 10.45 -9.51 18.59
CA ILE A 178 9.50 -8.59 17.94
C ILE A 178 9.63 -8.65 16.43
N LYS A 179 10.85 -8.63 15.93
CA LYS A 179 11.12 -8.71 14.49
C LYS A 179 10.55 -10.00 13.90
N SER A 180 10.84 -11.16 14.49
CA SER A 180 10.39 -12.46 13.99
C SER A 180 8.87 -12.60 14.02
N LYS A 181 8.20 -12.17 15.10
CA LYS A 181 6.73 -12.19 15.22
C LYS A 181 6.04 -11.30 14.21
N SER A 182 6.64 -10.15 13.87
CA SER A 182 6.07 -9.18 12.96
C SER A 182 6.43 -9.41 11.48
N GLN A 183 7.36 -10.30 11.20
CA GLN A 183 7.90 -10.53 9.86
C GLN A 183 6.86 -11.14 8.91
N ARG A 184 6.64 -10.49 7.77
CA ARG A 184 5.68 -10.91 6.74
C ARG A 184 6.30 -10.76 5.36
N SER A 185 6.06 -11.73 4.49
CA SER A 185 6.49 -11.64 3.10
C SER A 185 5.75 -10.50 2.39
N LEU A 186 6.50 -9.64 1.74
CA LEU A 186 6.02 -8.53 0.93
C LEU A 186 6.81 -8.48 -0.37
N THR A 187 6.41 -9.29 -1.33
CA THR A 187 7.02 -9.31 -2.66
C THR A 187 6.25 -8.36 -3.58
N PRO A 188 6.86 -7.25 -4.03
CA PRO A 188 6.21 -6.37 -4.98
C PRO A 188 5.98 -7.09 -6.32
N PRO A 189 4.93 -6.72 -7.08
CA PRO A 189 4.72 -7.21 -8.43
C PRO A 189 5.93 -6.93 -9.33
N LYS A 190 6.08 -7.74 -10.39
CA LYS A 190 7.17 -7.58 -11.36
C LYS A 190 7.17 -6.17 -11.95
N GLY A 191 8.33 -5.52 -11.95
CA GLY A 191 8.47 -4.14 -12.43
C GLY A 191 8.22 -3.07 -11.36
N LEU A 192 7.76 -3.43 -10.16
CA LEU A 192 7.62 -2.53 -9.03
C LEU A 192 8.68 -2.79 -7.97
N ARG A 193 8.99 -1.75 -7.20
CA ARG A 193 9.89 -1.80 -6.03
C ARG A 193 9.23 -1.06 -4.88
N VAL A 194 9.42 -1.53 -3.65
CA VAL A 194 9.02 -0.79 -2.46
C VAL A 194 9.92 0.44 -2.32
N LYS A 195 9.30 1.61 -2.32
CA LYS A 195 9.97 2.90 -2.13
C LYS A 195 10.13 3.25 -0.65
N SER A 196 9.05 3.04 0.10
CA SER A 196 9.04 3.30 1.54
C SER A 196 7.93 2.53 2.25
N VAL A 197 8.15 2.29 3.53
CA VAL A 197 7.14 1.84 4.49
C VAL A 197 7.14 2.81 5.66
N SER A 198 5.96 3.20 6.14
CA SER A 198 5.82 4.18 7.22
C SER A 198 4.50 4.02 7.96
N ILE A 199 4.42 4.50 9.17
CA ILE A 199 3.17 4.68 9.92
C ILE A 199 2.70 6.12 9.74
N ASN A 200 1.41 6.29 9.51
CA ASN A 200 0.72 7.58 9.51
C ASN A 200 -0.61 7.44 10.28
N SER A 201 -1.37 8.52 10.42
CA SER A 201 -2.63 8.55 11.17
C SER A 201 -3.68 7.54 10.70
N LYS A 202 -3.57 7.01 9.47
CA LYS A 202 -4.52 6.04 8.88
C LYS A 202 -4.04 4.59 9.04
N GLY A 203 -2.76 4.35 9.33
CA GLY A 203 -2.20 3.01 9.43
C GLY A 203 -0.79 2.88 8.86
N LEU A 204 -0.44 1.66 8.47
CA LEU A 204 0.80 1.33 7.77
C LEU A 204 0.65 1.68 6.29
N SER A 205 1.46 2.60 5.83
CA SER A 205 1.54 3.02 4.43
C SER A 205 2.71 2.32 3.75
N ILE A 206 2.43 1.61 2.66
CA ILE A 206 3.42 0.96 1.80
C ILE A 206 3.37 1.66 0.45
N LYS A 207 4.46 2.31 0.08
CA LYS A 207 4.60 3.01 -1.18
C LYS A 207 5.51 2.23 -2.12
N MET A 208 5.03 1.95 -3.32
CA MET A 208 5.77 1.27 -4.38
C MET A 208 5.84 2.13 -5.62
N TYR A 209 6.86 1.93 -6.42
CA TYR A 209 7.02 2.61 -7.69
C TYR A 209 7.63 1.69 -8.75
N GLY A 210 7.39 2.02 -10.01
CA GLY A 210 8.01 1.40 -11.17
C GLY A 210 8.13 2.38 -12.32
N ASN A 211 9.11 2.16 -13.18
CA ASN A 211 9.31 2.90 -14.41
C ASN A 211 9.26 1.94 -15.59
N LYS A 212 8.67 2.38 -16.71
CA LYS A 212 8.52 1.58 -17.93
C LYS A 212 7.86 0.22 -17.65
N VAL A 213 6.77 0.25 -16.88
CA VAL A 213 6.06 -0.95 -16.46
C VAL A 213 5.15 -1.41 -17.58
N GLN A 214 5.30 -2.65 -18.05
CA GLN A 214 4.40 -3.26 -19.02
C GLN A 214 3.24 -3.93 -18.30
N LEU A 215 2.01 -3.58 -18.63
CA LEU A 215 0.82 -4.07 -17.95
C LEU A 215 0.70 -5.60 -17.97
N GLY A 216 0.98 -6.25 -19.10
CA GLY A 216 0.93 -7.71 -19.23
C GLY A 216 1.96 -8.47 -18.39
N ASN A 217 2.99 -7.82 -17.85
CA ASN A 217 4.06 -8.46 -17.08
C ASN A 217 3.86 -8.35 -15.56
N LEU A 218 2.78 -7.73 -15.11
CA LEU A 218 2.54 -7.50 -13.68
C LEU A 218 2.10 -8.76 -12.91
N GLY A 219 2.05 -9.91 -13.59
CA GLY A 219 1.88 -11.23 -12.94
C GLY A 219 0.45 -11.44 -12.40
N LEU A 220 -0.54 -11.20 -13.26
CA LEU A 220 -1.96 -11.42 -13.00
C LEU A 220 -2.39 -12.81 -13.41
#